data_76e90772dfad1757e0eb11444e3a72cb
#
_entry.id   76e90772dfad1757e0eb11444e3a72cb
#
_cell.length_a   1.000
_cell.length_b   1.000
_cell.length_c   1.000
_cell.angle_alpha   90.00
_cell.angle_beta   90.00
_cell.angle_gamma   90.00
#
_symmetry.space_group_name_H-M   'P 1'
#
loop_
_entity.id
_entity.type
_entity.pdbx_description
1 polymer ?
#
loop_
_entity_poly.entity_id
_entity_poly.type
_entity_poly.pdbx_seq_one_letter_code
_entity_poly.pdbx_strand_id
1 'polypeptide(L)'
;MYHGWTDPQVSPMLSVTYYDNVLKAVGKEKAANSIALFMMPGMNHCQGGDGPDTFDKVKVLEQWVEQGKKPAQIIASHMTNGQVDKTRPLCPYPQVAKYKGTGSMNDAANFSCVADAR
;
A
#
# COMPACT_ATOMS: atom_id res chain seq x y z
N MET A 1 -4.70 7.01 1.95
CA MET A 1 -5.59 5.90 2.40
C MET A 1 -4.83 4.58 2.32
N TYR A 2 -5.12 3.62 3.19
CA TYR A 2 -4.65 2.22 3.08
C TYR A 2 -5.75 1.27 3.57
N HIS A 3 -5.76 0.02 3.04
CA HIS A 3 -6.76 -0.99 3.42
C HIS A 3 -6.18 -2.40 3.16
N GLY A 4 -6.45 -3.34 4.06
CA GLY A 4 -6.04 -4.74 3.91
C GLY A 4 -6.91 -5.50 2.91
N TRP A 5 -6.32 -6.22 1.97
CA TRP A 5 -7.09 -7.04 1.04
C TRP A 5 -7.84 -8.21 1.71
N THR A 6 -7.39 -8.64 2.89
CA THR A 6 -7.98 -9.74 3.66
C THR A 6 -8.80 -9.26 4.85
N ASP A 7 -9.26 -8.00 4.84
CA ASP A 7 -10.12 -7.46 5.89
C ASP A 7 -11.45 -8.24 5.98
N PRO A 8 -11.71 -8.95 7.09
CA PRO A 8 -12.92 -9.74 7.24
C PRO A 8 -14.12 -8.94 7.75
N GLN A 9 -13.93 -7.68 8.14
CA GLN A 9 -14.97 -6.85 8.76
C GLN A 9 -15.52 -5.80 7.81
N VAL A 10 -14.64 -5.18 7.02
CA VAL A 10 -14.99 -4.14 6.06
C VAL A 10 -14.47 -4.51 4.69
N SER A 11 -15.37 -4.61 3.71
CA SER A 11 -14.98 -4.97 2.34
C SER A 11 -13.92 -4.02 1.79
N PRO A 12 -12.74 -4.51 1.37
CA PRO A 12 -11.70 -3.70 0.76
C PRO A 12 -12.17 -2.94 -0.49
N MET A 13 -13.16 -3.49 -1.19
CA MET A 13 -13.74 -2.85 -2.37
C MET A 13 -14.46 -1.54 -2.06
N LEU A 14 -14.85 -1.28 -0.80
CA LEU A 14 -15.39 0.01 -0.41
C LEU A 14 -14.33 1.12 -0.54
N SER A 15 -13.10 0.86 -0.12
CA SER A 15 -11.99 1.82 -0.28
C SER A 15 -11.63 2.03 -1.74
N VAL A 16 -11.63 0.98 -2.55
CA VAL A 16 -11.37 1.06 -4.00
C VAL A 16 -12.46 1.89 -4.66
N THR A 17 -13.74 1.57 -4.41
CA THR A 17 -14.87 2.30 -5.00
C THR A 17 -14.88 3.77 -4.57
N TYR A 18 -14.60 4.05 -3.30
CA TYR A 18 -14.51 5.42 -2.81
C TYR A 18 -13.39 6.18 -3.52
N TYR A 19 -12.20 5.59 -3.61
CA TYR A 19 -11.06 6.20 -4.31
C TYR A 19 -11.39 6.51 -5.78
N ASP A 20 -11.96 5.56 -6.50
CA ASP A 20 -12.37 5.74 -7.90
C ASP A 20 -13.44 6.84 -8.06
N ASN A 21 -14.39 6.94 -7.12
CA ASN A 21 -15.40 7.99 -7.12
C ASN A 21 -14.78 9.37 -6.86
N VAL A 22 -13.80 9.47 -5.97
CA VAL A 22 -13.05 10.73 -5.77
C VAL A 22 -12.33 11.13 -7.05
N LEU A 23 -11.65 10.19 -7.73
CA LEU A 23 -10.97 10.46 -9.00
C LEU A 23 -11.94 10.95 -10.09
N LYS A 24 -13.14 10.37 -10.14
CA LYS A 24 -14.19 10.79 -11.09
C LYS A 24 -14.74 12.19 -10.77
N ALA A 25 -15.00 12.47 -9.49
CA ALA A 25 -15.62 13.73 -9.06
C ALA A 25 -14.66 14.92 -9.13
N VAL A 26 -13.40 14.74 -8.74
CA VAL A 26 -12.39 15.80 -8.63
C VAL A 26 -11.54 15.95 -9.89
N GLY A 27 -11.44 14.89 -10.66
CA GLY A 27 -10.51 14.75 -11.80
C GLY A 27 -9.16 14.20 -11.38
N LYS A 28 -8.61 13.32 -12.21
CA LYS A 28 -7.37 12.58 -11.91
C LYS A 28 -6.18 13.48 -11.62
N GLU A 29 -6.02 14.57 -12.35
CA GLU A 29 -4.89 15.51 -12.18
C GLU A 29 -4.93 16.22 -10.82
N LYS A 30 -6.09 16.74 -10.42
CA LYS A 30 -6.26 17.38 -9.11
C LYS A 30 -6.13 16.39 -7.97
N ALA A 31 -6.72 15.20 -8.12
CA ALA A 31 -6.66 14.15 -7.12
C ALA A 31 -5.24 13.58 -6.95
N ALA A 32 -4.43 13.57 -8.02
CA ALA A 32 -3.09 12.99 -8.01
C ALA A 32 -2.16 13.55 -6.93
N ASN A 33 -2.33 14.80 -6.54
CA ASN A 33 -1.52 15.46 -5.51
C ASN A 33 -2.16 15.47 -4.12
N SER A 34 -3.41 14.99 -3.99
CA SER A 34 -4.20 15.12 -2.76
C SER A 34 -4.61 13.79 -2.15
N ILE A 35 -4.67 12.72 -2.92
CA ILE A 35 -5.09 11.41 -2.45
C ILE A 35 -4.26 10.29 -3.08
N ALA A 36 -4.00 9.24 -2.31
CA ALA A 36 -3.44 7.98 -2.80
C ALA A 36 -4.05 6.83 -1.98
N LEU A 37 -4.25 5.69 -2.63
CA LEU A 37 -4.72 4.46 -1.99
C LEU A 37 -3.62 3.40 -2.08
N PHE A 38 -3.30 2.78 -0.95
CA PHE A 38 -2.36 1.66 -0.85
C PHE A 38 -3.12 0.45 -0.34
N MET A 39 -3.32 -0.53 -1.20
CA MET A 39 -3.91 -1.80 -0.79
C MET A 39 -2.81 -2.71 -0.23
N MET A 40 -3.11 -3.36 0.91
CA MET A 40 -2.14 -4.15 1.67
C MET A 40 -2.45 -5.64 1.56
N PRO A 41 -1.73 -6.39 0.69
CA PRO A 41 -1.94 -7.82 0.54
C PRO A 41 -1.65 -8.58 1.84
N GLY A 42 -2.63 -9.38 2.29
CA GLY A 42 -2.49 -10.22 3.49
C GLY A 42 -2.66 -9.49 4.81
N MET A 43 -2.95 -8.19 4.82
CA MET A 43 -3.34 -7.49 6.05
C MET A 43 -4.84 -7.66 6.31
N ASN A 44 -5.19 -7.92 7.57
CA ASN A 44 -6.57 -7.97 8.06
C ASN A 44 -7.12 -6.55 8.36
N HIS A 45 -8.09 -6.45 9.27
CA HIS A 45 -8.66 -5.16 9.66
C HIS A 45 -7.63 -4.30 10.41
N CYS A 46 -7.06 -3.31 9.73
CA CYS A 46 -6.08 -2.33 10.22
C CYS A 46 -4.71 -2.90 10.66
N GLN A 47 -4.60 -4.19 10.95
CA GLN A 47 -3.37 -4.87 11.38
C GLN A 47 -3.53 -6.39 11.35
N GLY A 48 -2.42 -7.11 11.49
CA GLY A 48 -2.39 -8.58 11.52
C GLY A 48 -2.65 -9.20 10.15
N GLY A 49 -2.68 -10.52 10.11
CA GLY A 49 -2.74 -11.33 8.90
C GLY A 49 -1.35 -11.81 8.48
N ASP A 50 -1.27 -12.45 7.32
CA ASP A 50 -0.02 -13.09 6.83
C ASP A 50 0.87 -12.13 6.02
N GLY A 51 0.39 -10.92 5.76
CA GLY A 51 1.08 -9.89 4.99
C GLY A 51 1.70 -8.80 5.86
N PRO A 52 2.59 -7.98 5.28
CA PRO A 52 3.12 -6.80 5.95
C PRO A 52 2.01 -5.82 6.33
N ASP A 53 1.96 -5.44 7.60
CA ASP A 53 0.94 -4.57 8.19
C ASP A 53 1.52 -3.34 8.91
N THR A 54 2.85 -3.28 9.05
CA THR A 54 3.53 -2.30 9.87
C THR A 54 4.37 -1.34 9.02
N PHE A 55 4.08 -0.05 9.11
CA PHE A 55 4.87 1.05 8.55
C PHE A 55 4.60 2.35 9.32
N ASP A 56 5.51 3.31 9.22
CA ASP A 56 5.34 4.62 9.86
C ASP A 56 4.39 5.51 9.03
N LYS A 57 3.11 5.46 9.40
CA LYS A 57 2.01 6.15 8.70
C LYS A 57 2.14 7.68 8.81
N VAL A 58 2.60 8.17 9.94
CA VAL A 58 2.75 9.60 10.21
C VAL A 58 3.90 10.16 9.38
N LYS A 59 5.06 9.54 9.43
CA LYS A 59 6.23 9.95 8.65
C LYS A 59 5.96 10.01 7.15
N VAL A 60 5.25 9.01 6.60
CA VAL A 60 4.87 9.02 5.18
C VAL A 60 3.99 10.22 4.85
N LEU A 61 3.03 10.55 5.72
CA LEU A 61 2.15 11.69 5.51
C LEU A 61 2.88 13.02 5.66
N GLU A 62 3.73 13.17 6.70
CA GLU A 62 4.57 14.37 6.91
C GLU A 62 5.48 14.64 5.71
N GLN A 63 6.16 13.62 5.19
CA GLN A 63 7.01 13.78 4.02
C GLN A 63 6.23 14.26 2.79
N TRP A 64 5.01 13.79 2.62
CA TRP A 64 4.17 14.25 1.52
C TRP A 64 3.69 15.69 1.72
N VAL A 65 3.12 16.00 2.89
CA VAL A 65 2.51 17.32 3.17
C VAL A 65 3.57 18.41 3.31
N GLU A 66 4.64 18.16 4.06
CA GLU A 66 5.64 19.17 4.41
C GLU A 66 6.78 19.29 3.40
N GLN A 67 7.11 18.19 2.72
CA GLN A 67 8.23 18.12 1.78
C GLN A 67 7.81 17.91 0.32
N GLY A 68 6.49 17.82 0.05
CA GLY A 68 5.96 17.56 -1.28
C GLY A 68 6.31 16.17 -1.84
N LYS A 69 6.79 15.25 -1.00
CA LYS A 69 7.24 13.90 -1.41
C LYS A 69 6.09 12.91 -1.37
N LYS A 70 5.25 12.92 -2.40
CA LYS A 70 4.24 11.88 -2.56
C LYS A 70 4.90 10.51 -2.63
N PRO A 71 4.47 9.52 -1.81
CA PRO A 71 5.08 8.20 -1.82
C PRO A 71 4.80 7.47 -3.14
N ALA A 72 5.86 7.11 -3.87
CA ALA A 72 5.78 6.24 -5.04
C ALA A 72 5.59 4.77 -4.63
N GLN A 73 6.03 4.42 -3.43
CA GLN A 73 5.79 3.17 -2.72
C GLN A 73 6.01 3.38 -1.23
N ILE A 74 5.48 2.50 -0.40
CA ILE A 74 5.71 2.46 1.04
C ILE A 74 6.26 1.08 1.39
N ILE A 75 7.39 1.01 2.08
CA ILE A 75 7.90 -0.28 2.56
C ILE A 75 7.21 -0.63 3.86
N ALA A 76 6.46 -1.73 3.86
CA ALA A 76 5.81 -2.27 5.05
C ALA A 76 6.50 -3.56 5.49
N SER A 77 6.45 -3.82 6.79
CA SER A 77 7.03 -4.99 7.44
C SER A 77 5.94 -5.90 8.00
N HIS A 78 6.20 -7.20 7.98
CA HIS A 78 5.54 -8.19 8.82
C HIS A 78 6.46 -8.56 9.97
N MET A 79 5.90 -8.79 11.15
CA MET A 79 6.67 -9.07 12.36
C MET A 79 6.22 -10.39 13.00
N THR A 80 7.19 -11.24 13.33
CA THR A 80 6.97 -12.44 14.15
C THR A 80 7.80 -12.32 15.42
N ASN A 81 7.16 -12.47 16.58
CA ASN A 81 7.82 -12.37 17.89
C ASN A 81 8.66 -11.07 18.06
N GLY A 82 8.15 -9.94 17.56
CA GLY A 82 8.83 -8.65 17.66
C GLY A 82 9.99 -8.43 16.69
N GLN A 83 10.24 -9.37 15.77
CA GLN A 83 11.29 -9.27 14.76
C GLN A 83 10.67 -9.20 13.34
N VAL A 84 11.25 -8.38 12.49
CA VAL A 84 10.86 -8.31 11.08
C VAL A 84 11.30 -9.59 10.37
N ASP A 85 10.35 -10.32 9.82
CA ASP A 85 10.58 -11.55 9.05
C ASP A 85 10.29 -11.39 7.56
N LYS A 86 9.55 -10.34 7.19
CA LYS A 86 9.17 -10.06 5.81
C LYS A 86 8.97 -8.56 5.58
N THR A 87 9.42 -8.07 4.45
CA THR A 87 9.10 -6.72 3.97
C THR A 87 8.47 -6.77 2.58
N ARG A 88 7.64 -5.77 2.25
CA ARG A 88 6.99 -5.64 0.93
C ARG A 88 6.81 -4.18 0.57
N PRO A 89 6.98 -3.79 -0.70
CA PRO A 89 6.51 -2.48 -1.13
C PRO A 89 4.98 -2.51 -1.24
N LEU A 90 4.32 -1.57 -0.58
CA LEU A 90 2.94 -1.21 -0.86
C LEU A 90 2.96 -0.27 -2.06
N CYS A 91 2.26 -0.65 -3.10
CA CYS A 91 2.19 0.12 -4.34
C CYS A 91 0.93 0.99 -4.36
N PRO A 92 0.99 2.21 -4.92
CA PRO A 92 -0.21 3.02 -5.07
C PRO A 92 -1.18 2.33 -6.04
N TYR A 93 -2.44 2.14 -5.61
CA TYR A 93 -3.48 1.53 -6.43
C TYR A 93 -3.67 2.30 -7.75
N PRO A 94 -3.81 1.63 -8.92
CA PRO A 94 -4.02 0.19 -9.11
C PRO A 94 -2.74 -0.64 -9.31
N GLN A 95 -1.56 -0.13 -8.99
CA GLN A 95 -0.32 -0.90 -9.11
C GLN A 95 -0.26 -2.03 -8.09
N VAL A 96 0.51 -3.07 -8.43
CA VAL A 96 0.79 -4.23 -7.58
C VAL A 96 2.29 -4.47 -7.44
N ALA A 97 2.71 -5.05 -6.32
CA ALA A 97 4.09 -5.46 -6.10
C ALA A 97 4.38 -6.76 -6.88
N LYS A 98 5.25 -6.69 -7.88
CA LYS A 98 5.69 -7.84 -8.67
C LYS A 98 7.10 -8.26 -8.27
N TYR A 99 7.28 -9.53 -7.97
CA TYR A 99 8.59 -10.12 -7.70
C TYR A 99 9.47 -10.11 -8.95
N LYS A 100 10.75 -9.73 -8.78
CA LYS A 100 11.72 -9.60 -9.89
C LYS A 100 12.30 -10.94 -10.37
N GLY A 101 12.01 -12.05 -9.65
CA GLY A 101 12.46 -13.39 -10.00
C GLY A 101 13.80 -13.79 -9.38
N THR A 102 14.47 -12.91 -8.65
CA THR A 102 15.78 -13.18 -8.00
C THR A 102 15.81 -12.60 -6.58
N GLY A 103 16.59 -13.21 -5.70
CA GLY A 103 16.71 -12.83 -4.29
C GLY A 103 15.61 -13.41 -3.40
N SER A 104 15.58 -13.02 -2.14
CA SER A 104 14.58 -13.49 -1.18
C SER A 104 13.22 -12.88 -1.45
N MET A 105 12.18 -13.71 -1.46
CA MET A 105 10.80 -13.23 -1.49
C MET A 105 10.36 -12.53 -0.20
N ASN A 106 11.16 -12.56 0.85
CA ASN A 106 10.89 -11.85 2.09
C ASN A 106 11.50 -10.44 2.14
N ASP A 107 12.16 -10.01 1.08
CA ASP A 107 12.80 -8.70 1.00
C ASP A 107 12.12 -7.82 -0.06
N ALA A 108 11.64 -6.66 0.38
CA ALA A 108 10.99 -5.67 -0.49
C ALA A 108 11.88 -5.20 -1.66
N ALA A 109 13.21 -5.22 -1.51
CA ALA A 109 14.15 -4.84 -2.57
C ALA A 109 14.02 -5.71 -3.83
N ASN A 110 13.49 -6.93 -3.70
CA ASN A 110 13.28 -7.88 -4.79
C ASN A 110 11.91 -7.75 -5.49
N PHE A 111 11.21 -6.67 -5.23
CA PHE A 111 9.92 -6.34 -5.87
C PHE A 111 9.96 -4.98 -6.55
N SER A 112 9.07 -4.79 -7.50
CA SER A 112 8.79 -3.49 -8.12
C SER A 112 7.29 -3.27 -8.22
N CYS A 113 6.86 -2.01 -8.10
CA CYS A 113 5.48 -1.62 -8.37
C CYS A 113 5.25 -1.58 -9.87
N VAL A 114 4.28 -2.33 -10.36
CA VAL A 114 3.92 -2.42 -11.77
C VAL A 114 2.42 -2.21 -11.93
N ALA A 115 1.98 -1.76 -13.11
CA ALA A 115 0.57 -1.72 -13.43
C ALA A 115 -0.03 -3.14 -13.33
N ASP A 116 -1.20 -3.25 -12.70
CA ASP A 116 -1.95 -4.52 -12.72
C ASP A 116 -2.44 -4.79 -14.14
N ALA A 117 -2.09 -5.94 -14.66
CA ALA A 117 -2.45 -6.35 -16.04
C ALA A 117 -3.88 -6.90 -16.17
N ARG A 118 -4.68 -6.79 -15.08
CA ARG A 118 -6.07 -7.26 -15.06
C ARG A 118 -7.04 -6.24 -15.62
#